data_7daaae00b63e017bb59cbea8ab86957a
#
_entry.id   7daaae00b63e017bb59cbea8ab86957a
#
_cell.length_a   1.000
_cell.length_b   1.000
_cell.length_c   1.000
_cell.angle_alpha   90.00
_cell.angle_beta   90.00
_cell.angle_gamma   90.00
#
_symmetry.space_group_name_H-M   'P 1'
#
loop_
_entity.id
_entity.type
_entity.pdbx_description
1 polymer ?
#
loop_
_entity_poly.entity_id
_entity_poly.type
_entity_poly.pdbx_seq_one_letter_code
_entity_poly.pdbx_strand_id
1 'polypeptide(L)'
;MSSLVPHDEDYQKIEASGEYLLNPQVNFYGTKWDFSIGEANVNDITEECITFGPQTAWSPPSEFCRRLTAKYDVRVEIKFDEPGIGFVGEEEFKGGEMIGQIFYEDYLEGMYHLEPDSFWENEVYNNMEYCKEEGKTFEETLQDMFSFITKESEIKQLKEVYDEIEVE
;
A
#
# COMPACT_ATOMS: atom_id res chain seq x y z
N MET A 1 9.39 -0.69 15.02
CA MET A 1 9.86 -2.04 14.61
C MET A 1 10.93 -2.58 15.54
N SER A 2 12.00 -1.86 15.78
CA SER A 2 13.16 -2.32 16.58
C SER A 2 12.83 -2.74 18.02
N SER A 3 11.76 -2.25 18.63
CA SER A 3 11.30 -2.69 19.96
C SER A 3 10.67 -4.08 19.97
N LEU A 4 10.03 -4.49 18.89
CA LEU A 4 9.37 -5.79 18.74
C LEU A 4 10.31 -6.83 18.13
N VAL A 5 11.04 -6.45 17.10
CA VAL A 5 12.04 -7.24 16.41
C VAL A 5 13.37 -6.48 16.51
N PRO A 6 14.13 -6.62 17.61
CA PRO A 6 15.37 -5.89 17.81
C PRO A 6 16.46 -6.36 16.83
N HIS A 7 17.40 -5.49 16.57
CA HIS A 7 18.61 -5.83 15.81
C HIS A 7 19.35 -7.00 16.47
N ASP A 8 19.47 -8.08 15.75
CA ASP A 8 20.11 -9.32 16.17
C ASP A 8 21.45 -9.56 15.43
N GLU A 9 21.97 -10.78 15.52
CA GLU A 9 23.20 -11.14 14.80
C GLU A 9 23.07 -11.02 13.28
N ASP A 10 21.87 -11.19 12.72
CA ASP A 10 21.64 -11.05 11.28
C ASP A 10 21.72 -9.60 10.85
N TYR A 11 21.17 -8.67 11.65
CA TYR A 11 21.35 -7.23 11.41
C TYR A 11 22.84 -6.86 11.44
N GLN A 12 23.58 -7.35 12.42
CA GLN A 12 25.01 -7.10 12.53
C GLN A 12 25.82 -7.65 11.34
N LYS A 13 25.42 -8.82 10.80
CA LYS A 13 26.04 -9.38 9.58
C LYS A 13 25.75 -8.51 8.36
N ILE A 14 24.50 -8.04 8.19
CA ILE A 14 24.11 -7.12 7.11
C ILE A 14 24.93 -5.83 7.21
N GLU A 15 25.00 -5.24 8.40
CA GLU A 15 25.76 -4.00 8.64
C GLU A 15 27.27 -4.19 8.35
N ALA A 16 27.86 -5.28 8.82
CA ALA A 16 29.27 -5.58 8.63
C ALA A 16 29.64 -5.92 7.17
N SER A 17 28.72 -6.46 6.39
CA SER A 17 28.96 -6.78 4.98
C SER A 17 29.15 -5.54 4.12
N GLY A 18 28.53 -4.42 4.48
CA GLY A 18 28.45 -3.24 3.62
C GLY A 18 27.61 -3.42 2.35
N GLU A 19 27.03 -4.59 2.17
CA GLU A 19 26.22 -4.97 1.01
C GLU A 19 24.72 -4.73 1.32
N TYR A 20 24.29 -3.47 1.34
CA TYR A 20 22.90 -3.09 1.54
C TYR A 20 22.50 -1.95 0.58
N LEU A 21 21.22 -1.90 0.24
CA LEU A 21 20.71 -0.99 -0.79
C LEU A 21 20.89 0.50 -0.40
N LEU A 22 20.55 0.87 0.82
CA LEU A 22 20.62 2.24 1.33
C LEU A 22 21.22 2.30 2.73
N ASN A 23 20.74 1.42 3.61
CA ASN A 23 21.20 1.21 4.96
C ASN A 23 20.82 -0.22 5.39
N PRO A 24 21.46 -0.76 6.45
CA PRO A 24 21.19 -2.13 6.92
C PRO A 24 19.71 -2.39 7.26
N GLN A 25 18.98 -1.36 7.64
CA GLN A 25 17.59 -1.43 8.06
C GLN A 25 16.65 -1.85 6.92
N VAL A 26 16.93 -1.38 5.69
CA VAL A 26 16.15 -1.78 4.50
C VAL A 26 16.22 -3.29 4.27
N ASN A 27 17.42 -3.87 4.37
CA ASN A 27 17.59 -5.30 4.19
C ASN A 27 17.02 -6.12 5.36
N PHE A 28 16.97 -5.53 6.56
CA PHE A 28 16.52 -6.24 7.76
C PHE A 28 15.01 -6.16 8.01
N TYR A 29 14.37 -5.03 7.71
CA TYR A 29 12.94 -4.81 7.92
C TYR A 29 12.12 -4.70 6.63
N GLY A 30 12.77 -4.56 5.48
CA GLY A 30 12.11 -4.35 4.20
C GLY A 30 11.75 -2.90 3.90
N THR A 31 11.98 -1.97 4.84
CA THR A 31 11.69 -0.54 4.66
C THR A 31 12.76 0.34 5.27
N LYS A 32 12.89 1.56 4.77
CA LYS A 32 13.92 2.52 5.19
C LYS A 32 13.65 3.12 6.58
N TRP A 33 12.39 3.35 6.93
CA TRP A 33 12.03 4.01 8.17
C TRP A 33 11.57 3.01 9.22
N ASP A 34 12.06 3.21 10.44
CA ASP A 34 11.47 2.57 11.60
C ASP A 34 10.19 3.32 11.99
N PHE A 35 9.25 2.63 12.57
CA PHE A 35 8.09 3.21 13.22
C PHE A 35 7.92 2.64 14.63
N SER A 36 7.34 3.42 15.52
CA SER A 36 6.90 2.93 16.82
C SER A 36 5.37 2.80 16.84
N ILE A 37 4.86 1.83 17.59
CA ILE A 37 3.41 1.67 17.77
C ILE A 37 2.81 2.92 18.44
N GLY A 38 3.59 3.65 19.24
CA GLY A 38 3.14 4.91 19.87
C GLY A 38 2.99 6.09 18.89
N GLU A 39 3.65 6.02 17.73
CA GLU A 39 3.56 7.02 16.65
C GLU A 39 2.59 6.59 15.54
N ALA A 40 2.33 5.28 15.45
CA ALA A 40 1.33 4.76 14.53
C ALA A 40 -0.08 5.07 15.05
N ASN A 41 -0.97 5.43 14.15
CA ASN A 41 -2.39 5.54 14.48
C ASN A 41 -2.91 4.14 14.86
N VAL A 42 -3.12 3.91 16.14
CA VAL A 42 -3.77 2.69 16.60
C VAL A 42 -5.26 2.88 16.37
N ASN A 43 -5.81 2.12 15.44
CA ASN A 43 -7.20 2.26 15.01
C ASN A 43 -8.14 1.42 15.88
N ASP A 44 -7.69 0.23 16.29
CA ASP A 44 -8.47 -0.67 17.12
C ASP A 44 -7.56 -1.59 17.94
N ILE A 45 -8.00 -1.89 19.18
CA ILE A 45 -7.38 -2.88 20.08
C ILE A 45 -8.47 -3.76 20.66
N THR A 46 -8.41 -5.04 20.35
CA THR A 46 -9.27 -6.07 20.96
C THR A 46 -8.40 -7.06 21.74
N GLU A 47 -9.03 -8.06 22.39
CA GLU A 47 -8.29 -9.15 23.03
C GLU A 47 -7.51 -10.02 22.04
N GLU A 48 -7.91 -10.02 20.76
CA GLU A 48 -7.40 -10.92 19.72
C GLU A 48 -6.60 -10.19 18.62
N CYS A 49 -6.80 -8.88 18.45
CA CYS A 49 -6.26 -8.12 17.31
C CYS A 49 -5.84 -6.71 17.70
N ILE A 50 -4.79 -6.22 17.07
CA ILE A 50 -4.38 -4.81 17.07
C ILE A 50 -4.32 -4.35 15.62
N THR A 51 -5.05 -3.28 15.30
CA THR A 51 -5.00 -2.62 13.99
C THR A 51 -4.33 -1.26 14.12
N PHE A 52 -3.34 -0.99 13.29
CA PHE A 52 -2.65 0.29 13.26
C PHE A 52 -2.14 0.62 11.86
N GLY A 53 -2.06 1.92 11.55
CA GLY A 53 -1.64 2.43 10.24
C GLY A 53 -0.31 3.19 10.32
N PRO A 54 0.85 2.52 10.29
CA PRO A 54 2.13 3.19 10.26
C PRO A 54 2.46 3.69 8.86
N GLN A 55 3.22 4.78 8.78
CA GLN A 55 3.87 5.17 7.54
C GLN A 55 5.26 4.52 7.45
N THR A 56 5.55 3.93 6.30
CA THR A 56 6.86 3.38 5.96
C THR A 56 7.40 4.08 4.70
N ALA A 57 8.67 3.84 4.34
CA ALA A 57 9.23 4.47 3.16
C ALA A 57 9.45 3.46 2.03
N TRP A 58 8.89 3.75 0.87
CA TRP A 58 9.12 3.13 -0.44
C TRP A 58 8.73 1.66 -0.62
N SER A 59 8.48 0.95 0.44
CA SER A 59 8.09 -0.47 0.41
C SER A 59 7.39 -0.87 1.69
N PRO A 60 6.49 -1.86 1.63
CA PRO A 60 5.89 -2.45 2.83
C PRO A 60 6.98 -3.09 3.71
N PRO A 61 6.77 -3.15 5.02
CA PRO A 61 7.74 -3.72 5.97
C PRO A 61 7.65 -5.26 6.01
N SER A 62 7.69 -5.92 4.86
CA SER A 62 7.46 -7.36 4.70
C SER A 62 8.45 -8.21 5.51
N GLU A 63 9.73 -7.85 5.52
CA GLU A 63 10.75 -8.57 6.32
C GLU A 63 10.55 -8.39 7.83
N PHE A 64 10.05 -7.22 8.26
CA PHE A 64 9.65 -7.02 9.65
C PHE A 64 8.48 -7.96 10.02
N CYS A 65 7.45 -8.05 9.18
CA CYS A 65 6.29 -8.92 9.40
C CYS A 65 6.70 -10.40 9.43
N ARG A 66 7.59 -10.82 8.54
CA ARG A 66 8.17 -12.16 8.51
C ARG A 66 8.90 -12.48 9.83
N ARG A 67 9.78 -11.60 10.29
CA ARG A 67 10.52 -11.77 11.54
C ARG A 67 9.61 -11.71 12.78
N LEU A 68 8.60 -10.84 12.76
CA LEU A 68 7.63 -10.71 13.84
C LEU A 68 6.86 -12.03 14.04
N THR A 69 6.33 -12.59 12.93
CA THR A 69 5.57 -13.85 12.97
C THR A 69 6.43 -15.08 13.22
N ALA A 70 7.73 -15.03 12.90
CA ALA A 70 8.69 -16.08 13.29
C ALA A 70 9.01 -16.07 14.79
N LYS A 71 8.99 -14.88 15.40
CA LYS A 71 9.33 -14.70 16.82
C LYS A 71 8.14 -14.91 17.73
N TYR A 72 6.95 -14.48 17.29
CA TYR A 72 5.72 -14.55 18.06
C TYR A 72 4.70 -15.41 17.29
N ASP A 73 3.88 -16.16 18.01
CA ASP A 73 2.80 -16.96 17.41
C ASP A 73 1.60 -16.06 17.08
N VAL A 74 1.80 -15.19 16.10
CA VAL A 74 0.80 -14.26 15.59
C VAL A 74 0.66 -14.39 14.09
N ARG A 75 -0.50 -14.03 13.56
CA ARG A 75 -0.74 -13.78 12.14
C ARG A 75 -0.68 -12.28 11.91
N VAL A 76 -0.06 -11.85 10.83
CA VAL A 76 0.02 -10.44 10.43
C VAL A 76 -0.55 -10.32 9.03
N GLU A 77 -1.51 -9.42 8.89
CA GLU A 77 -2.03 -8.97 7.61
C GLU A 77 -1.63 -7.50 7.44
N ILE A 78 -1.07 -7.14 6.31
CA ILE A 78 -0.76 -5.77 5.96
C ILE A 78 -1.44 -5.40 4.66
N LYS A 79 -2.04 -4.21 4.64
CA LYS A 79 -2.43 -3.51 3.43
C LYS A 79 -1.49 -2.33 3.26
N PHE A 80 -1.10 -2.05 2.05
CA PHE A 80 -0.17 -0.97 1.75
C PHE A 80 -0.49 -0.33 0.41
N ASP A 81 -0.26 0.96 0.32
CA ASP A 81 -0.38 1.74 -0.89
C ASP A 81 0.75 2.79 -0.97
N GLU A 82 1.18 3.09 -2.17
CA GLU A 82 2.18 4.11 -2.48
C GLU A 82 1.80 4.82 -3.78
N PRO A 83 0.96 5.85 -3.70
CA PRO A 83 0.47 6.58 -4.89
C PRO A 83 1.59 7.21 -5.70
N GLY A 84 2.67 7.66 -5.04
CA GLY A 84 3.80 8.35 -5.69
C GLY A 84 4.66 7.45 -6.57
N ILE A 85 4.71 6.13 -6.29
CA ILE A 85 5.40 5.13 -7.11
C ILE A 85 4.39 4.35 -7.96
N GLY A 86 3.13 4.28 -7.52
CA GLY A 86 2.03 3.71 -8.28
C GLY A 86 1.73 2.24 -7.97
N PHE A 87 1.89 1.80 -6.72
CA PHE A 87 1.53 0.42 -6.35
C PHE A 87 0.61 0.35 -5.13
N VAL A 88 -0.13 -0.76 -5.03
CA VAL A 88 -0.98 -1.11 -3.89
C VAL A 88 -1.03 -2.62 -3.71
N GLY A 89 -1.20 -3.09 -2.47
CA GLY A 89 -1.26 -4.53 -2.24
C GLY A 89 -1.62 -4.94 -0.82
N GLU A 90 -1.71 -6.25 -0.65
CA GLU A 90 -1.93 -6.93 0.62
C GLU A 90 -0.96 -8.08 0.77
N GLU A 91 -0.45 -8.28 1.96
CA GLU A 91 0.41 -9.42 2.31
C GLU A 91 -0.05 -10.04 3.62
N GLU A 92 0.10 -11.36 3.71
CA GLU A 92 -0.23 -12.14 4.90
C GLU A 92 0.95 -12.98 5.33
N PHE A 93 1.24 -12.96 6.64
CA PHE A 93 2.37 -13.67 7.23
C PHE A 93 1.96 -14.53 8.41
N LYS A 94 2.58 -15.71 8.53
CA LYS A 94 2.47 -16.60 9.68
C LYS A 94 3.71 -17.48 9.82
N GLY A 95 4.20 -17.64 11.05
CA GLY A 95 5.33 -18.54 11.33
C GLY A 95 6.62 -18.19 10.61
N GLY A 96 6.83 -16.92 10.25
CA GLY A 96 8.01 -16.47 9.53
C GLY A 96 7.92 -16.56 8.00
N GLU A 97 6.78 -16.93 7.47
CA GLU A 97 6.57 -17.09 6.03
C GLU A 97 5.45 -16.16 5.54
N MET A 98 5.58 -15.69 4.31
CA MET A 98 4.49 -15.05 3.59
C MET A 98 3.57 -16.16 3.06
N ILE A 99 2.31 -16.15 3.48
CA ILE A 99 1.32 -17.18 3.12
C ILE A 99 0.27 -16.68 2.13
N GLY A 100 0.22 -15.36 1.89
CA GLY A 100 -0.65 -14.74 0.90
C GLY A 100 -0.05 -13.42 0.42
N GLN A 101 -0.26 -13.10 -0.86
CA GLN A 101 0.10 -11.83 -1.45
C GLN A 101 -0.84 -11.49 -2.60
N ILE A 102 -1.29 -10.23 -2.62
CA ILE A 102 -1.92 -9.57 -3.77
C ILE A 102 -1.13 -8.29 -4.00
N PHE A 103 -0.73 -8.03 -5.25
CA PHE A 103 0.07 -6.86 -5.60
C PHE A 103 -0.32 -6.34 -6.98
N TYR A 104 -0.56 -5.04 -7.07
CA TYR A 104 -0.83 -4.32 -8.30
C TYR A 104 0.26 -3.27 -8.51
N GLU A 105 0.87 -3.27 -9.69
CA GLU A 105 1.84 -2.26 -10.14
C GLU A 105 1.16 -1.00 -10.68
N ASP A 106 -0.15 -1.05 -10.92
CA ASP A 106 -0.99 0.10 -11.23
C ASP A 106 -1.82 0.46 -9.99
N TYR A 107 -1.65 1.68 -9.50
CA TYR A 107 -2.29 2.15 -8.27
C TYR A 107 -3.82 2.20 -8.40
N LEU A 108 -4.33 2.77 -9.52
CA LEU A 108 -5.77 2.92 -9.70
C LEU A 108 -6.45 1.57 -9.89
N GLU A 109 -5.86 0.66 -10.69
CA GLU A 109 -6.38 -0.69 -10.85
C GLU A 109 -6.40 -1.44 -9.51
N GLY A 110 -5.32 -1.32 -8.74
CA GLY A 110 -5.24 -1.94 -7.43
C GLY A 110 -6.25 -1.38 -6.43
N MET A 111 -6.42 -0.06 -6.37
CA MET A 111 -7.45 0.59 -5.52
C MET A 111 -8.85 0.14 -5.92
N TYR A 112 -9.15 0.03 -7.22
CA TYR A 112 -10.42 -0.49 -7.71
C TYR A 112 -10.73 -1.91 -7.20
N HIS A 113 -9.72 -2.77 -7.09
CA HIS A 113 -9.90 -4.16 -6.67
C HIS A 113 -9.84 -4.37 -5.16
N LEU A 114 -8.97 -3.64 -4.45
CA LEU A 114 -8.70 -3.86 -3.03
C LEU A 114 -9.49 -2.94 -2.12
N GLU A 115 -9.74 -1.70 -2.55
CA GLU A 115 -10.40 -0.66 -1.76
C GLU A 115 -11.47 0.07 -2.62
N PRO A 116 -12.51 -0.66 -3.14
CA PRO A 116 -13.45 -0.10 -4.12
C PRO A 116 -14.22 1.12 -3.61
N ASP A 117 -14.56 1.17 -2.32
CA ASP A 117 -15.27 2.32 -1.75
C ASP A 117 -14.38 3.57 -1.80
N SER A 118 -13.13 3.45 -1.36
CA SER A 118 -12.14 4.54 -1.41
C SER A 118 -11.81 4.94 -2.85
N PHE A 119 -11.71 3.98 -3.76
CA PHE A 119 -11.51 4.25 -5.19
C PHE A 119 -12.63 5.13 -5.75
N TRP A 120 -13.90 4.75 -5.54
CA TRP A 120 -15.05 5.50 -6.06
C TRP A 120 -15.25 6.86 -5.39
N GLU A 121 -14.96 6.97 -4.09
CA GLU A 121 -15.16 8.21 -3.33
C GLU A 121 -14.05 9.25 -3.58
N ASN A 122 -12.81 8.80 -3.79
CA ASN A 122 -11.66 9.70 -3.81
C ASN A 122 -10.94 9.70 -5.16
N GLU A 123 -10.55 8.51 -5.66
CA GLU A 123 -9.64 8.43 -6.80
C GLU A 123 -10.34 8.79 -8.12
N VAL A 124 -11.60 8.38 -8.29
CA VAL A 124 -12.33 8.64 -9.54
C VAL A 124 -12.49 10.14 -9.76
N TYR A 125 -12.99 10.86 -8.77
CA TYR A 125 -13.22 12.32 -8.92
C TYR A 125 -11.91 13.06 -9.18
N ASN A 126 -10.91 12.84 -8.35
CA ASN A 126 -9.62 13.55 -8.43
C ASN A 126 -8.91 13.33 -9.78
N ASN A 127 -8.91 12.10 -10.28
CA ASN A 127 -8.27 11.78 -11.56
C ASN A 127 -9.09 12.28 -12.76
N MET A 128 -10.43 12.26 -12.69
CA MET A 128 -11.30 12.84 -13.71
C MET A 128 -11.16 14.37 -13.79
N GLU A 129 -11.14 15.06 -12.64
CA GLU A 129 -10.92 16.49 -12.54
C GLU A 129 -9.57 16.88 -13.16
N TYR A 130 -8.49 16.23 -12.74
CA TYR A 130 -7.14 16.45 -13.30
C TYR A 130 -7.12 16.29 -14.82
N CYS A 131 -7.67 15.19 -15.36
CA CYS A 131 -7.68 14.96 -16.81
C CYS A 131 -8.52 16.01 -17.56
N LYS A 132 -9.63 16.46 -16.99
CA LYS A 132 -10.50 17.48 -17.58
C LYS A 132 -9.84 18.86 -17.56
N GLU A 133 -9.10 19.22 -16.50
CA GLU A 133 -8.26 20.42 -16.44
C GLU A 133 -7.16 20.41 -17.49
N GLU A 134 -6.55 19.24 -17.76
CA GLU A 134 -5.56 19.05 -18.84
C GLU A 134 -6.20 19.01 -20.25
N GLY A 135 -7.51 19.21 -20.36
CA GLY A 135 -8.24 19.28 -21.62
C GLY A 135 -8.49 17.94 -22.32
N LYS A 136 -8.35 16.81 -21.59
CA LYS A 136 -8.64 15.48 -22.12
C LYS A 136 -10.15 15.27 -22.24
N THR A 137 -10.55 14.57 -23.31
CA THR A 137 -11.93 14.06 -23.47
C THR A 137 -12.17 12.89 -22.52
N PHE A 138 -13.44 12.54 -22.30
CA PHE A 138 -13.80 11.38 -21.51
C PHE A 138 -13.16 10.08 -22.05
N GLU A 139 -13.17 9.89 -23.37
CA GLU A 139 -12.60 8.72 -24.02
C GLU A 139 -11.09 8.60 -23.81
N GLU A 140 -10.37 9.73 -23.88
CA GLU A 140 -8.93 9.78 -23.56
C GLU A 140 -8.67 9.48 -22.07
N THR A 141 -9.46 10.08 -21.18
CA THR A 141 -9.37 9.84 -19.74
C THR A 141 -9.64 8.36 -19.40
N LEU A 142 -10.68 7.78 -19.98
CA LEU A 142 -11.02 6.37 -19.80
C LEU A 142 -9.87 5.46 -20.26
N GLN A 143 -9.28 5.75 -21.40
CA GLN A 143 -8.20 4.96 -21.94
C GLN A 143 -6.92 5.09 -21.11
N ASP A 144 -6.57 6.30 -20.67
CA ASP A 144 -5.30 6.59 -20.00
C ASP A 144 -5.32 6.15 -18.51
N MET A 145 -6.43 6.36 -17.82
CA MET A 145 -6.50 6.22 -16.36
C MET A 145 -7.35 5.04 -15.91
N PHE A 146 -8.36 4.63 -16.67
CA PHE A 146 -9.38 3.66 -16.24
C PHE A 146 -9.59 2.50 -17.23
N SER A 147 -8.58 2.18 -18.04
CA SER A 147 -8.68 1.13 -19.08
C SER A 147 -8.97 -0.27 -18.53
N PHE A 148 -8.71 -0.52 -17.24
CA PHE A 148 -9.05 -1.76 -16.55
C PHE A 148 -10.54 -1.90 -16.24
N ILE A 149 -11.33 -0.80 -16.27
CA ILE A 149 -12.77 -0.83 -16.08
C ILE A 149 -13.46 -1.20 -17.37
N THR A 150 -14.06 -2.39 -17.41
CA THR A 150 -14.70 -2.95 -18.63
C THR A 150 -16.22 -3.10 -18.52
N LYS A 151 -16.81 -2.94 -17.34
CA LYS A 151 -18.25 -3.06 -17.15
C LYS A 151 -18.97 -1.80 -17.63
N GLU A 152 -19.92 -1.95 -18.54
CA GLU A 152 -20.69 -0.84 -19.13
C GLU A 152 -21.37 0.06 -18.07
N SER A 153 -21.87 -0.54 -16.98
CA SER A 153 -22.51 0.22 -15.89
C SER A 153 -21.52 1.12 -15.14
N GLU A 154 -20.27 0.67 -14.96
CA GLU A 154 -19.21 1.42 -14.31
C GLU A 154 -18.64 2.50 -15.24
N ILE A 155 -18.46 2.20 -16.52
CA ILE A 155 -18.10 3.20 -17.55
C ILE A 155 -19.14 4.31 -17.61
N LYS A 156 -20.43 3.96 -17.51
CA LYS A 156 -21.50 4.96 -17.46
C LYS A 156 -21.42 5.83 -16.20
N GLN A 157 -21.13 5.22 -15.04
CA GLN A 157 -20.93 5.96 -13.80
C GLN A 157 -19.73 6.92 -13.89
N LEU A 158 -18.59 6.47 -14.45
CA LEU A 158 -17.44 7.32 -14.73
C LEU A 158 -17.80 8.50 -15.63
N LYS A 159 -18.64 8.26 -16.66
CA LYS A 159 -19.08 9.32 -17.57
C LYS A 159 -19.95 10.36 -16.85
N GLU A 160 -20.83 9.93 -15.95
CA GLU A 160 -21.67 10.81 -15.14
C GLU A 160 -20.78 11.70 -14.24
N VAL A 161 -19.77 11.14 -13.57
CA VAL A 161 -18.81 11.92 -12.77
C VAL A 161 -18.05 12.93 -13.64
N TYR A 162 -17.52 12.49 -14.79
CA TYR A 162 -16.79 13.36 -15.70
C TYR A 162 -17.62 14.55 -16.20
N ASP A 163 -18.91 14.32 -16.52
CA ASP A 163 -19.81 15.36 -17.02
C ASP A 163 -20.20 16.39 -15.95
N GLU A 164 -20.27 15.97 -14.68
CA GLU A 164 -20.59 16.84 -13.53
C GLU A 164 -19.42 17.75 -13.08
N ILE A 165 -18.18 17.42 -13.43
CA ILE A 165 -17.02 18.25 -13.08
C ILE A 165 -17.07 19.56 -13.88
N GLU A 166 -17.10 20.68 -13.18
CA GLU A 166 -16.94 22.03 -13.76
C GLU A 166 -15.46 22.44 -13.70
N VAL A 167 -14.87 22.78 -14.84
CA VAL A 167 -13.51 23.32 -14.92
C VAL A 167 -13.64 24.82 -15.17
N GLU A 168 -13.01 25.63 -14.27
CA GLU A 168 -13.00 27.11 -14.36
C GLU A 168 -12.07 27.64 -15.46
#